data_f977f0c34166af041f60892d0fba5f78
#
_entry.id   f977f0c34166af041f60892d0fba5f78
#
_cell.length_a   1.000
_cell.length_b   1.000
_cell.length_c   1.000
_cell.angle_alpha   90.00
_cell.angle_beta   90.00
_cell.angle_gamma   90.00
#
_symmetry.space_group_name_H-M   'P 1'
#
loop_
_entity.id
_entity.type
_entity.pdbx_description
1 polymer ?
#
loop_
_entity_poly.entity_id
_entity_poly.type
_entity_poly.pdbx_seq_one_letter_code
_entity_poly.pdbx_strand_id
1 'polypeptide(L)'
;GSEMCIRDSYLGQEKQEPTLFVFDEPTTGLHFHDIKTLLKAFNALIDKGHTVVIIEHNMDVIKCADYLVDLGPEGGNAGGNLVCTGTPEEVAMCEASYTGKYLKDKL
;
A
#
# COMPACT_ATOMS: atom_id res chain seq x y z
N GLY A 1 -15.14 -9.61 -5.79
CA GLY A 1 -14.84 -9.95 -4.87
C GLY A 1 -13.65 -10.77 -4.78
N SER A 2 -13.17 -10.82 -3.75
CA SER A 2 -11.99 -11.47 -3.61
C SER A 2 -12.05 -12.90 -3.84
N GLU A 3 -13.14 -13.49 -3.71
CA GLU A 3 -13.09 -14.86 -3.81
C GLU A 3 -12.79 -15.32 -5.16
N MET A 4 -13.05 -14.55 -6.12
CA MET A 4 -12.76 -15.00 -7.39
C MET A 4 -11.34 -15.23 -7.48
N CYS A 5 -10.58 -14.47 -6.85
CA CYS A 5 -9.18 -14.67 -6.94
C CYS A 5 -8.81 -15.94 -6.30
N ILE A 6 -9.50 -16.25 -5.27
CA ILE A 6 -9.17 -17.37 -4.57
C ILE A 6 -9.48 -18.58 -5.31
N ARG A 7 -10.61 -18.65 -5.86
CA ARG A 7 -11.00 -19.76 -6.51
C ARG A 7 -10.09 -20.04 -7.62
N ASP A 8 -9.58 -19.03 -8.19
CA ASP A 8 -8.70 -19.23 -9.24
C ASP A 8 -7.40 -19.73 -8.84
N SER A 9 -7.13 -19.58 -7.60
CA SER A 9 -5.81 -19.86 -7.18
C SER A 9 -5.43 -21.27 -7.47
N TYR A 10 -6.35 -22.18 -7.45
CA TYR A 10 -5.94 -23.48 -7.65
C TYR A 10 -5.74 -23.74 -9.07
N LEU A 11 -6.44 -23.02 -9.87
CA LEU A 11 -6.21 -23.12 -11.22
C LEU A 11 -4.98 -22.45 -11.48
N GLY A 12 -4.76 -21.54 -10.63
CA GLY A 12 -3.73 -20.65 -10.88
C GLY A 12 -2.40 -21.17 -10.75
N GLN A 13 -2.29 -22.33 -10.45
CA GLN A 13 -0.99 -22.76 -10.40
C GLN A 13 -0.42 -22.60 -11.74
N GLU A 14 -1.25 -22.44 -12.74
CA GLU A 14 -0.70 -22.08 -13.96
C GLU A 14 -0.42 -20.68 -13.97
N LYS A 15 0.17 -20.10 -14.93
CA LYS A 15 0.46 -18.74 -14.94
C LYS A 15 -0.78 -17.93 -15.03
N GLN A 16 -0.90 -16.96 -14.20
CA GLN A 16 -1.97 -16.02 -14.20
C GLN A 16 -1.50 -14.75 -14.83
N GLU A 17 -2.43 -14.04 -15.45
CA GLU A 17 -2.07 -12.75 -16.02
C GLU A 17 -1.84 -11.77 -14.91
N PRO A 18 -0.86 -10.91 -15.04
CA PRO A 18 -0.63 -9.86 -14.04
C PRO A 18 -1.88 -9.03 -13.86
N THR A 19 -2.23 -8.81 -12.62
CA THR A 19 -3.45 -8.10 -12.27
C THR A 19 -3.11 -6.94 -11.35
N LEU A 20 -3.83 -5.84 -11.51
CA LEU A 20 -3.71 -4.70 -10.63
C LEU A 20 -4.77 -4.79 -9.56
N PHE A 21 -4.35 -4.85 -8.32
CA PHE A 21 -5.25 -4.85 -7.18
C PHE A 21 -5.19 -3.49 -6.49
N VAL A 22 -6.34 -2.91 -6.20
CA VAL A 22 -6.40 -1.63 -5.50
C VAL A 22 -7.20 -1.83 -4.22
N PHE A 23 -6.60 -1.49 -3.08
CA PHE A 23 -7.26 -1.61 -1.79
C PHE A 23 -7.37 -0.22 -1.15
N ASP A 24 -8.55 0.12 -0.68
CA ASP A 24 -8.81 1.43 -0.10
C ASP A 24 -8.93 1.28 1.41
N GLU A 25 -7.92 1.77 2.12
CA GLU A 25 -7.86 1.75 3.57
C GLU A 25 -8.13 0.37 4.14
N PRO A 26 -7.39 -0.63 3.70
CA PRO A 26 -7.68 -2.02 4.08
C PRO A 26 -7.42 -2.33 5.55
N THR A 27 -6.74 -1.43 6.29
CA THR A 27 -6.47 -1.68 7.70
C THR A 27 -7.57 -1.17 8.62
N THR A 28 -8.63 -0.55 8.08
CA THR A 28 -9.69 0.01 8.90
C THR A 28 -10.26 -1.06 9.82
N GLY A 29 -10.24 -0.78 11.11
CA GLY A 29 -10.79 -1.70 12.09
C GLY A 29 -9.92 -2.89 12.46
N LEU A 30 -8.72 -3.00 11.90
CA LEU A 30 -7.88 -4.14 12.17
C LEU A 30 -6.96 -3.90 13.35
N HIS A 31 -6.66 -4.98 14.08
CA HIS A 31 -5.65 -4.96 15.11
C HIS A 31 -4.27 -5.20 14.50
N PHE A 32 -3.24 -4.96 15.29
CA PHE A 32 -1.87 -5.05 14.80
C PHE A 32 -1.53 -6.40 14.21
N HIS A 33 -2.00 -7.49 14.82
CA HIS A 33 -1.71 -8.81 14.27
C HIS A 33 -2.36 -9.03 12.93
N ASP A 34 -3.55 -8.46 12.74
CA ASP A 34 -4.25 -8.59 11.47
C ASP A 34 -3.56 -7.81 10.39
N ILE A 35 -2.91 -6.72 10.76
CA ILE A 35 -2.16 -5.93 9.79
C ILE A 35 -0.98 -6.74 9.27
N LYS A 36 -0.31 -7.49 10.13
CA LYS A 36 0.79 -8.33 9.68
C LYS A 36 0.31 -9.39 8.70
N THR A 37 -0.83 -9.99 8.98
CA THR A 37 -1.41 -10.98 8.08
C THR A 37 -1.77 -10.35 6.75
N LEU A 38 -2.32 -9.14 6.78
CA LEU A 38 -2.67 -8.42 5.58
C LEU A 38 -1.43 -8.14 4.73
N LEU A 39 -0.34 -7.73 5.36
CA LEU A 39 0.90 -7.46 4.63
C LEU A 39 1.45 -8.72 3.98
N LYS A 40 1.31 -9.85 4.64
CA LYS A 40 1.75 -11.12 4.05
C LYS A 40 0.92 -11.43 2.81
N ALA A 41 -0.38 -11.14 2.86
CA ALA A 41 -1.23 -11.39 1.72
C ALA A 41 -0.84 -10.49 0.53
N PHE A 42 -0.53 -9.23 0.80
CA PHE A 42 -0.08 -8.33 -0.26
C PHE A 42 1.22 -8.82 -0.87
N ASN A 43 2.17 -9.24 -0.03
CA ASN A 43 3.43 -9.73 -0.54
C ASN A 43 3.26 -10.99 -1.36
N ALA A 44 2.31 -11.84 -1.00
CA ALA A 44 2.04 -13.04 -1.78
C ALA A 44 1.52 -12.68 -3.17
N LEU A 45 0.69 -11.64 -3.27
CA LEU A 45 0.22 -11.20 -4.57
C LEU A 45 1.36 -10.64 -5.40
N ILE A 46 2.23 -9.86 -4.79
CA ILE A 46 3.38 -9.29 -5.48
C ILE A 46 4.30 -10.38 -5.96
N ASP A 47 4.53 -11.39 -5.15
CA ASP A 47 5.42 -12.50 -5.52
C ASP A 47 4.88 -13.28 -6.71
N LYS A 48 3.57 -13.25 -6.92
CA LYS A 48 2.98 -13.90 -8.07
C LYS A 48 2.99 -13.02 -9.32
N GLY A 49 3.57 -11.84 -9.24
CA GLY A 49 3.69 -10.96 -10.39
C GLY A 49 2.60 -9.92 -10.51
N HIS A 50 1.79 -9.78 -9.49
CA HIS A 50 0.72 -8.78 -9.51
C HIS A 50 1.20 -7.45 -8.95
N THR A 51 0.45 -6.40 -9.24
CA THR A 51 0.72 -5.07 -8.70
C THR A 51 -0.34 -4.73 -7.67
N VAL A 52 0.09 -4.23 -6.54
CA VAL A 52 -0.81 -3.88 -5.44
C VAL A 52 -0.68 -2.40 -5.15
N VAL A 53 -1.81 -1.68 -5.23
CA VAL A 53 -1.87 -0.27 -4.89
C VAL A 53 -2.74 -0.15 -3.65
N ILE A 54 -2.25 0.54 -2.65
CA ILE A 54 -2.94 0.65 -1.37
C ILE A 54 -3.10 2.13 -1.02
N ILE A 55 -4.32 2.53 -0.70
CA ILE A 55 -4.60 3.86 -0.20
C ILE A 55 -4.66 3.72 1.30
N GLU A 56 -3.76 4.39 2.02
CA GLU A 56 -3.63 4.12 3.43
C GLU A 56 -3.10 5.32 4.21
N HIS A 57 -3.41 5.36 5.49
CA HIS A 57 -2.88 6.34 6.41
C HIS A 57 -2.10 5.66 7.55
N ASN A 58 -2.13 4.34 7.60
CA ASN A 58 -1.44 3.58 8.65
C ASN A 58 0.03 3.50 8.33
N MET A 59 0.87 4.09 9.19
CA MET A 59 2.30 4.15 8.93
C MET A 59 2.98 2.80 8.94
N ASP A 60 2.44 1.85 9.67
CA ASP A 60 3.02 0.51 9.69
C ASP A 60 2.88 -0.19 8.35
N VAL A 61 1.84 0.16 7.58
CA VAL A 61 1.68 -0.36 6.23
C VAL A 61 2.49 0.49 5.26
N ILE A 62 2.40 1.82 5.40
CA ILE A 62 3.08 2.73 4.49
C ILE A 62 4.58 2.49 4.46
N LYS A 63 5.19 2.24 5.62
CA LYS A 63 6.64 2.04 5.66
C LYS A 63 7.08 0.77 4.94
N CYS A 64 6.17 -0.14 4.68
CA CYS A 64 6.48 -1.39 4.01
C CYS A 64 6.31 -1.32 2.50
N ALA A 65 5.90 -0.20 1.98
CA ALA A 65 5.69 -0.05 0.54
C ALA A 65 7.01 0.00 -0.20
N ASP A 66 6.99 -0.42 -1.44
CA ASP A 66 8.17 -0.28 -2.30
C ASP A 66 8.26 1.12 -2.86
N TYR A 67 7.12 1.76 -3.04
CA TYR A 67 7.07 3.09 -3.62
C TYR A 67 5.87 3.83 -3.07
N LEU A 68 6.04 5.10 -2.74
CA LEU A 68 4.97 5.91 -2.18
C LEU A 68 4.63 7.06 -3.11
N VAL A 69 3.35 7.40 -3.14
CA VAL A 69 2.87 8.60 -3.82
C VAL A 69 2.15 9.40 -2.74
N ASP A 70 2.73 10.52 -2.33
CA ASP A 70 2.17 11.33 -1.26
C ASP A 70 1.42 12.49 -1.86
N LEU A 71 0.13 12.56 -1.58
CA LEU A 71 -0.72 13.61 -2.10
C LEU A 71 -0.89 14.68 -1.03
N GLY A 72 -1.32 15.86 -1.46
CA GLY A 72 -1.38 17.02 -0.59
C GLY A 72 -2.17 16.79 0.67
N PRO A 73 -1.92 17.61 1.68
CA PRO A 73 -2.42 17.35 3.02
C PRO A 73 -3.92 17.46 3.16
N GLU A 74 -4.59 18.14 2.24
CA GLU A 74 -6.02 18.31 2.33
C GLU A 74 -6.68 17.60 1.20
N GLY A 75 -7.84 17.04 1.44
CA GLY A 75 -8.59 16.42 0.39
C GLY A 75 -9.39 17.42 -0.41
N GLY A 76 -10.15 16.93 -1.35
CA GLY A 76 -11.04 17.75 -2.13
C GLY A 76 -10.32 18.71 -3.05
N ASN A 77 -10.89 19.88 -3.25
CA ASN A 77 -10.32 20.81 -4.19
C ASN A 77 -9.02 21.42 -3.74
N ALA A 78 -8.81 21.48 -2.45
CA ALA A 78 -7.59 22.05 -1.92
C ALA A 78 -6.48 21.03 -1.81
N GLY A 79 -6.81 19.76 -1.94
CA GLY A 79 -5.82 18.72 -1.81
C GLY A 79 -5.59 18.02 -3.11
N GLY A 80 -4.96 16.86 -3.05
CA GLY A 80 -4.75 16.07 -4.24
C GLY A 80 -3.54 16.46 -5.05
N ASN A 81 -2.80 17.48 -4.64
CA ASN A 81 -1.58 17.83 -5.34
C ASN A 81 -0.50 16.86 -4.94
N LEU A 82 0.31 16.50 -5.89
CA LEU A 82 1.42 15.59 -5.62
C LEU A 82 2.46 16.31 -4.78
N VAL A 83 2.76 15.77 -3.61
CA VAL A 83 3.76 16.36 -2.72
C VAL A 83 5.12 15.77 -2.99
N CYS A 84 5.23 14.45 -2.97
CA CYS A 84 6.47 13.79 -3.34
C CYS A 84 6.21 12.32 -3.61
N THR A 85 7.15 11.70 -4.28
CA THR A 85 7.09 10.28 -4.57
C THR A 85 8.45 9.67 -4.31
N GLY A 86 8.48 8.38 -4.11
CA GLY A 86 9.73 7.65 -3.94
C GLY A 86 9.56 6.50 -2.97
N THR A 87 10.68 5.93 -2.58
CA THR A 87 10.69 4.90 -1.55
C THR A 87 10.30 5.53 -0.22
N PRO A 88 9.93 4.74 0.78
CA PRO A 88 9.65 5.31 2.10
C PRO A 88 10.80 6.14 2.63
N GLU A 89 12.04 5.71 2.39
CA GLU A 89 13.20 6.44 2.84
C GLU A 89 13.29 7.80 2.15
N GLU A 90 13.02 7.84 0.85
CA GLU A 90 13.06 9.08 0.11
C GLU A 90 11.97 10.05 0.56
N VAL A 91 10.77 9.52 0.80
CA VAL A 91 9.67 10.34 1.26
C VAL A 91 9.95 10.86 2.68
N ALA A 92 10.61 10.07 3.50
CA ALA A 92 10.97 10.50 4.86
C ALA A 92 11.92 11.69 4.82
N MET A 93 12.69 11.83 3.74
CA MET A 93 13.62 12.97 3.61
C MET A 93 12.95 14.19 2.98
N CYS A 94 11.71 14.08 2.55
CA CYS A 94 11.03 15.16 1.87
C CYS A 94 10.40 16.11 2.89
N GLU A 95 10.93 17.31 3.00
CA GLU A 95 10.48 18.23 4.03
C GLU A 95 9.03 18.65 3.86
N ALA A 96 8.52 18.63 2.66
CA ALA A 96 7.15 19.04 2.40
C ALA A 96 6.13 17.97 2.77
N SER A 97 6.59 16.76 3.08
CA SER A 97 5.66 15.65 3.29
C SER A 97 5.34 15.45 4.76
N TYR A 98 4.06 15.55 5.12
CA TYR A 98 3.65 15.22 6.47
C TYR A 98 3.86 13.73 6.71
N THR A 99 3.54 12.91 5.70
CA THR A 99 3.77 11.48 5.80
C THR A 99 5.24 11.20 6.07
N GLY A 100 6.13 11.94 5.40
CA GLY A 100 7.56 11.76 5.61
C GLY A 100 7.98 12.04 7.03
N LYS A 101 7.36 13.05 7.67
CA LYS A 101 7.72 13.36 9.04
C LYS A 101 7.41 12.20 9.97
N TYR A 102 6.27 11.56 9.77
CA TYR A 102 5.91 10.43 10.61
C TYR A 102 6.72 9.19 10.27
N LEU A 103 7.10 9.04 9.00
CA LEU A 103 7.90 7.89 8.59
C LEU A 103 9.27 7.88 9.22
N LYS A 104 9.86 9.05 9.48
CA LYS A 104 11.19 9.09 10.05
C LYS A 104 11.28 8.30 11.35
N ASP A 105 10.21 8.32 12.13
CA ASP A 105 10.23 7.63 13.40
C ASP A 105 9.98 6.13 13.25
N LYS A 106 9.53 5.70 12.11
CA LYS A 106 9.18 4.30 11.89
C LYS A 106 10.21 3.54 11.07
N LEU A 107 11.11 4.23 10.42
CA LEU A 107 12.10 3.57 9.56
C LEU A 107 13.42 3.19 10.27
#